data_7c9b58b2ae65c0b2b5cbabbf30b7d25e
#
_entry.id   7c9b58b2ae65c0b2b5cbabbf30b7d25e
#
_cell.length_a   1.000
_cell.length_b   1.000
_cell.length_c   1.000
_cell.angle_alpha   90.00
_cell.angle_beta   90.00
_cell.angle_gamma   90.00
#
_symmetry.space_group_name_H-M   'P 1'
#
loop_
_entity.id
_entity.type
_entity.pdbx_description
1 polymer ?
#
loop_
_entity_poly.entity_id
_entity_poly.type
_entity_poly.pdbx_seq_one_letter_code
_entity_poly.pdbx_strand_id
1 'polypeptide(L)'
;MYNEWDDPIKEALSKPEPKLKEVAQKTSEEKLRDIGLDNNRDHLSVGNTGLESIEQGAERIRVDDKAIINCRADLNQLVPFKYEWAWKKYLDGSANHWMPEEIAMHDDIKLWNDPKGLTEDERKIVETNLGFFSTADSLVANNLVLAVYKHITNPECRQYLLRQAFEEAIHTHAYTYCVQSLGLDESRIFNMYREIPAVATKAEWALPFTQSLGDPNFKTGTLENNQRLLRDLIAFYVVFEGIFFYVGFTQILSMGRRNKLTGVAQQFQYILRDESMHMNFGIDVINQIKLENPELWQPNFQEEMIK
;
A
#
# COMPACT_ATOMS: atom_id res chain seq x y z
N MET A 1 25.65 -25.65 21.59
CA MET A 1 25.81 -24.20 21.92
C MET A 1 25.05 -23.46 20.83
N TYR A 2 23.80 -23.13 21.08
CA TYR A 2 22.99 -22.29 20.19
C TYR A 2 23.23 -20.84 20.61
N ASN A 3 23.76 -20.03 19.70
CA ASN A 3 23.86 -18.59 19.90
C ASN A 3 22.44 -18.01 19.87
N GLU A 4 22.09 -17.27 20.93
CA GLU A 4 20.92 -16.43 20.98
C GLU A 4 21.01 -15.40 19.84
N TRP A 5 20.13 -15.54 18.87
CA TRP A 5 19.84 -14.47 17.93
C TRP A 5 19.02 -13.45 18.68
N ASP A 6 19.49 -12.20 18.70
CA ASP A 6 18.74 -11.08 19.24
C ASP A 6 17.35 -11.05 18.58
N ASP A 7 16.32 -11.30 19.40
CA ASP A 7 14.93 -11.32 18.96
C ASP A 7 14.43 -9.87 18.83
N PRO A 8 14.22 -9.34 17.60
CA PRO A 8 13.77 -7.97 17.41
C PRO A 8 12.40 -7.70 18.04
N ILE A 9 11.61 -8.74 18.32
CA ILE A 9 10.33 -8.63 19.01
C ILE A 9 10.54 -8.36 20.50
N LYS A 10 11.55 -8.97 21.13
CA LYS A 10 11.89 -8.69 22.52
C LYS A 10 12.40 -7.26 22.73
N GLU A 11 13.15 -6.73 21.79
CA GLU A 11 13.63 -5.34 21.85
C GLU A 11 12.47 -4.33 21.68
N ALA A 12 11.49 -4.64 20.84
CA ALA A 12 10.28 -3.83 20.65
C ALA A 12 9.37 -3.85 21.89
N LEU A 13 9.31 -4.96 22.61
CA LEU A 13 8.49 -5.12 23.84
C LEU A 13 9.17 -4.55 25.11
N SER A 14 10.47 -4.32 25.08
CA SER A 14 11.25 -3.81 26.22
C SER A 14 11.36 -2.28 26.28
N LYS A 15 10.92 -1.57 25.23
CA LYS A 15 10.90 -0.10 25.26
C LYS A 15 9.74 0.38 26.13
N PRO A 16 9.98 1.24 27.15
CA PRO A 16 8.89 1.79 27.93
C PRO A 16 7.97 2.59 27.01
N GLU A 17 6.67 2.38 27.19
CA GLU A 17 5.64 3.16 26.49
C GLU A 17 5.98 4.66 26.60
N PRO A 18 5.94 5.40 25.50
CA PRO A 18 6.15 6.83 25.56
C PRO A 18 5.02 7.42 26.43
N LYS A 19 5.37 7.96 27.61
CA LYS A 19 4.45 8.73 28.41
C LYS A 19 3.86 9.81 27.51
N LEU A 20 2.57 9.73 27.24
CA LEU A 20 1.79 10.77 26.60
C LEU A 20 2.05 12.07 27.38
N LYS A 21 2.92 12.93 26.85
CA LYS A 21 2.96 14.31 27.30
C LYS A 21 1.62 14.89 26.88
N GLU A 22 0.86 15.40 27.83
CA GLU A 22 -0.26 16.28 27.57
C GLU A 22 0.23 17.38 26.61
N VAL A 23 -0.07 17.20 25.34
CA VAL A 23 0.11 18.25 24.34
C VAL A 23 -1.06 19.17 24.58
N ALA A 24 -0.82 20.23 25.35
CA ALA A 24 -1.78 21.33 25.46
C ALA A 24 -2.20 21.70 24.04
N GLN A 25 -3.50 21.61 23.76
CA GLN A 25 -4.06 22.02 22.48
C GLN A 25 -3.86 23.54 22.38
N LYS A 26 -2.83 23.96 21.66
CA LYS A 26 -2.68 25.36 21.28
C LYS A 26 -3.88 25.76 20.44
N THR A 27 -4.43 26.92 20.72
CA THR A 27 -5.52 27.47 19.91
C THR A 27 -5.05 27.70 18.47
N SER A 28 -5.98 27.74 17.54
CA SER A 28 -5.70 28.00 16.12
C SER A 28 -4.89 29.28 15.88
N GLU A 29 -5.10 30.30 16.72
CA GLU A 29 -4.37 31.58 16.65
C GLU A 29 -2.93 31.48 17.16
N GLU A 30 -2.66 30.66 18.19
CA GLU A 30 -1.30 30.40 18.68
C GLU A 30 -0.50 29.58 17.67
N LYS A 31 -1.14 28.63 16.98
CA LYS A 31 -0.52 27.84 15.90
C LYS A 31 -0.15 28.72 14.70
N LEU A 32 -1.00 29.70 14.36
CA LEU A 32 -0.75 30.65 13.26
C LEU A 32 0.43 31.59 13.58
N ARG A 33 0.63 31.99 14.84
CA ARG A 33 1.78 32.83 15.25
C ARG A 33 3.12 32.04 15.19
N ASP A 34 3.11 30.78 15.58
CA ASP A 34 4.31 29.92 15.53
C ASP A 34 4.80 29.66 14.08
N ILE A 35 3.92 29.87 13.07
CA ILE A 35 4.24 29.67 11.64
C ILE A 35 4.75 30.96 10.98
N GLY A 36 4.88 32.08 11.72
CA GLY A 36 5.40 33.35 11.20
C GLY A 36 4.48 34.03 10.19
N LEU A 37 3.20 33.67 10.17
CA LEU A 37 2.17 34.37 9.40
C LEU A 37 1.70 35.63 10.19
N ASP A 38 2.52 36.66 10.17
CA ASP A 38 2.12 37.94 10.69
C ASP A 38 1.07 38.57 9.76
N ASN A 39 0.02 39.18 10.36
CA ASN A 39 -1.17 39.68 9.68
C ASN A 39 -0.89 40.93 8.78
N ASN A 40 0.13 40.86 7.94
CA ASN A 40 0.36 41.89 6.95
C ASN A 40 -0.41 41.56 5.66
N ARG A 41 -1.72 41.86 5.66
CA ARG A 41 -2.65 41.63 4.54
C ARG A 41 -2.40 42.49 3.29
N ASP A 42 -1.36 43.28 3.25
CA ASP A 42 -1.19 44.29 2.20
C ASP A 42 -0.38 43.84 0.99
N HIS A 43 0.03 42.55 0.91
CA HIS A 43 0.73 42.01 -0.25
C HIS A 43 0.18 40.67 -0.76
N LEU A 44 -1.12 40.43 -0.64
CA LEU A 44 -1.77 39.44 -1.48
C LEU A 44 -1.94 40.07 -2.87
N SER A 45 -0.89 40.02 -3.69
CA SER A 45 -1.07 40.09 -5.13
C SER A 45 -2.09 39.03 -5.52
N VAL A 46 -3.12 39.41 -6.23
CA VAL A 46 -4.11 38.48 -6.79
C VAL A 46 -3.32 37.44 -7.60
N GLY A 47 -3.10 36.27 -6.99
CA GLY A 47 -2.35 35.19 -7.64
C GLY A 47 -3.14 34.69 -8.83
N ASN A 48 -2.45 34.37 -9.89
CA ASN A 48 -3.01 33.80 -11.10
C ASN A 48 -3.78 32.51 -10.77
N THR A 49 -5.03 32.43 -11.19
CA THR A 49 -5.94 31.34 -10.90
C THR A 49 -5.69 30.10 -11.77
N GLY A 50 -4.73 30.17 -12.69
CA GLY A 50 -4.46 29.13 -13.69
C GLY A 50 -5.48 29.08 -14.84
N LEU A 51 -6.42 30.03 -14.87
CA LEU A 51 -7.45 30.19 -15.91
C LEU A 51 -7.13 31.33 -16.89
N GLU A 52 -5.98 31.98 -16.75
CA GLU A 52 -5.52 33.00 -17.66
C GLU A 52 -5.20 32.42 -19.03
N SER A 53 -5.52 33.18 -20.08
CA SER A 53 -5.20 32.78 -21.45
C SER A 53 -3.70 32.61 -21.61
N ILE A 54 -3.29 31.40 -22.02
CA ILE A 54 -1.89 31.11 -22.36
C ILE A 54 -1.60 31.80 -23.69
N GLU A 55 -0.81 32.85 -23.69
CA GLU A 55 -0.25 33.40 -24.91
C GLU A 55 0.78 32.41 -25.48
N GLN A 56 0.65 32.12 -26.78
CA GLN A 56 1.61 31.24 -27.49
C GLN A 56 3.00 31.90 -27.44
N GLY A 57 3.92 31.27 -26.73
CA GLY A 57 5.29 31.78 -26.58
C GLY A 57 5.63 32.22 -25.15
N ALA A 58 4.72 32.02 -24.17
CA ALA A 58 5.00 32.31 -22.77
C ALA A 58 6.21 31.49 -22.28
N GLU A 59 7.18 32.17 -21.68
CA GLU A 59 8.30 31.54 -20.99
C GLU A 59 7.79 30.63 -19.87
N ARG A 60 8.54 29.55 -19.64
CA ARG A 60 8.22 28.59 -18.57
C ARG A 60 8.14 29.33 -17.23
N ILE A 61 6.93 29.47 -16.67
CA ILE A 61 6.71 30.08 -15.36
C ILE A 61 7.45 29.25 -14.32
N ARG A 62 8.28 29.91 -13.51
CA ARG A 62 8.95 29.24 -12.37
C ARG A 62 7.91 28.75 -11.38
N VAL A 63 8.20 27.61 -10.74
CA VAL A 63 7.29 27.02 -9.74
C VAL A 63 6.99 28.02 -8.61
N ASP A 64 7.97 28.83 -8.23
CA ASP A 64 7.84 29.89 -7.21
C ASP A 64 6.89 31.04 -7.64
N ASP A 65 6.67 31.24 -8.93
CA ASP A 65 5.81 32.29 -9.50
C ASP A 65 4.37 31.81 -9.70
N LYS A 66 4.11 30.50 -9.52
CA LYS A 66 2.76 29.91 -9.56
C LYS A 66 2.07 30.07 -8.20
N ALA A 67 1.69 31.26 -7.87
CA ALA A 67 1.42 31.66 -6.50
C ALA A 67 -0.01 31.45 -6.00
N ILE A 68 -0.61 30.28 -6.08
CA ILE A 68 -1.76 29.97 -5.21
C ILE A 68 -1.28 29.31 -3.91
N ILE A 69 -0.25 28.49 -3.99
CA ILE A 69 0.40 27.87 -2.81
C ILE A 69 1.90 28.07 -2.99
N ASN A 70 2.59 28.56 -1.95
CA ASN A 70 4.04 28.61 -1.97
C ASN A 70 4.58 27.18 -2.03
N CYS A 71 5.18 26.81 -3.17
CA CYS A 71 5.72 25.46 -3.39
C CYS A 71 6.90 25.11 -2.48
N ARG A 72 7.42 26.09 -1.74
CA ARG A 72 8.43 25.89 -0.68
C ARG A 72 7.81 25.68 0.70
N ALA A 73 6.49 25.89 0.85
CA ALA A 73 5.81 25.62 2.10
C ALA A 73 5.63 24.12 2.26
N ASP A 74 5.99 23.62 3.44
CA ASP A 74 5.66 22.25 3.81
C ASP A 74 4.14 22.12 3.92
N LEU A 75 3.54 21.27 3.08
CA LEU A 75 2.10 21.01 3.10
C LEU A 75 1.62 20.49 4.46
N ASN A 76 2.48 19.84 5.24
CA ASN A 76 2.18 19.42 6.61
C ASN A 76 1.84 20.58 7.53
N GLN A 77 2.27 21.81 7.20
CA GLN A 77 1.98 23.01 7.97
C GLN A 77 0.61 23.61 7.63
N LEU A 78 0.01 23.23 6.51
CA LEU A 78 -1.25 23.83 6.01
C LEU A 78 -2.49 23.11 6.52
N VAL A 79 -2.38 21.88 7.01
CA VAL A 79 -3.50 21.04 7.42
C VAL A 79 -3.28 20.52 8.83
N PRO A 80 -4.24 20.69 9.75
CA PRO A 80 -4.19 20.08 11.07
C PRO A 80 -4.51 18.58 10.93
N PHE A 81 -3.48 17.73 10.87
CA PHE A 81 -3.66 16.28 10.79
C PHE A 81 -3.99 15.68 12.16
N LYS A 82 -5.01 14.83 12.20
CA LYS A 82 -5.28 13.99 13.38
C LYS A 82 -4.26 12.85 13.43
N TYR A 83 -3.94 12.27 12.27
CA TYR A 83 -2.99 11.16 12.13
C TYR A 83 -1.83 11.55 11.21
N GLU A 84 -0.88 12.30 11.75
CA GLU A 84 0.31 12.76 11.03
C GLU A 84 1.10 11.58 10.42
N TRP A 85 1.11 10.43 11.10
CA TRP A 85 1.76 9.23 10.60
C TRP A 85 1.17 8.73 9.26
N ALA A 86 -0.17 8.82 9.08
CA ALA A 86 -0.82 8.41 7.84
C ALA A 86 -0.48 9.36 6.69
N TRP A 87 -0.43 10.67 6.95
CA TRP A 87 0.02 11.65 5.97
C TRP A 87 1.46 11.43 5.53
N LYS A 88 2.36 11.15 6.49
CA LYS A 88 3.76 10.84 6.17
C LYS A 88 3.86 9.61 5.27
N LYS A 89 3.13 8.53 5.56
CA LYS A 89 3.09 7.35 4.71
C LYS A 89 2.58 7.64 3.30
N TYR A 90 1.57 8.51 3.17
CA TYR A 90 1.09 8.96 1.87
C TYR A 90 2.19 9.68 1.07
N LEU A 91 2.96 10.55 1.72
CA LEU A 91 4.09 11.23 1.05
C LEU A 91 5.20 10.24 0.66
N ASP A 92 5.54 9.30 1.55
CA ASP A 92 6.55 8.27 1.29
C ASP A 92 6.12 7.36 0.11
N GLY A 93 4.86 6.93 0.08
CA GLY A 93 4.29 6.18 -1.04
C GLY A 93 4.30 6.98 -2.35
N SER A 94 3.93 8.26 -2.28
CA SER A 94 3.92 9.13 -3.47
C SER A 94 5.33 9.40 -4.02
N ALA A 95 6.36 9.34 -3.20
CA ALA A 95 7.75 9.45 -3.63
C ALA A 95 8.26 8.18 -4.34
N ASN A 96 7.63 7.03 -4.11
CA ASN A 96 7.95 5.77 -4.76
C ASN A 96 7.20 5.65 -6.09
N HIS A 97 7.70 6.33 -7.12
CA HIS A 97 7.09 6.31 -8.45
C HIS A 97 7.93 5.45 -9.41
N TRP A 98 7.27 4.52 -10.07
CA TRP A 98 7.87 3.64 -11.08
C TRP A 98 6.80 3.16 -12.07
N MET A 99 7.24 2.70 -13.26
CA MET A 99 6.37 2.12 -14.28
C MET A 99 6.96 0.80 -14.80
N PRO A 100 6.12 -0.20 -15.07
CA PRO A 100 6.59 -1.52 -15.51
C PRO A 100 7.47 -1.48 -16.74
N GLU A 101 7.19 -0.62 -17.72
CA GLU A 101 7.92 -0.50 -19.00
C GLU A 101 9.33 0.09 -18.84
N GLU A 102 9.65 0.68 -17.72
CA GLU A 102 11.01 1.18 -17.43
C GLU A 102 11.99 0.03 -17.20
N ILE A 103 11.47 -1.19 -16.95
CA ILE A 103 12.27 -2.37 -16.66
C ILE A 103 12.51 -3.19 -17.92
N ALA A 104 13.78 -3.41 -18.26
CA ALA A 104 14.17 -4.15 -19.44
C ALA A 104 13.92 -5.66 -19.28
N MET A 105 13.13 -6.25 -20.19
CA MET A 105 12.79 -7.67 -20.20
C MET A 105 13.56 -8.49 -21.25
N HIS A 106 14.48 -7.88 -22.01
CA HIS A 106 15.11 -8.52 -23.16
C HIS A 106 15.87 -9.81 -22.83
N ASP A 107 16.59 -9.85 -21.71
CA ASP A 107 17.34 -11.03 -21.31
C ASP A 107 16.44 -12.11 -20.73
N ASP A 108 15.37 -11.71 -20.07
CA ASP A 108 14.34 -12.62 -19.56
C ASP A 108 13.60 -13.32 -20.72
N ILE A 109 13.27 -12.58 -21.79
CA ILE A 109 12.66 -13.12 -23.02
C ILE A 109 13.59 -14.16 -23.66
N LYS A 110 14.89 -13.87 -23.78
CA LYS A 110 15.88 -14.81 -24.32
C LYS A 110 15.95 -16.07 -23.46
N LEU A 111 16.07 -15.90 -22.14
CA LEU A 111 16.17 -17.01 -21.18
C LEU A 111 14.90 -17.87 -21.17
N TRP A 112 13.73 -17.23 -21.28
CA TRP A 112 12.44 -17.93 -21.34
C TRP A 112 12.30 -18.78 -22.60
N ASN A 113 12.74 -18.26 -23.75
CA ASN A 113 12.67 -18.96 -25.03
C ASN A 113 13.77 -19.99 -25.24
N ASP A 114 14.84 -20.00 -24.43
CA ASP A 114 15.86 -21.05 -24.45
C ASP A 114 15.31 -22.34 -23.81
N PRO A 115 15.23 -23.47 -24.54
CA PRO A 115 14.78 -24.74 -23.99
C PRO A 115 15.61 -25.24 -22.80
N LYS A 116 16.86 -24.77 -22.66
CA LYS A 116 17.77 -25.10 -21.55
C LYS A 116 17.92 -23.98 -20.53
N GLY A 117 17.28 -22.85 -20.74
CA GLY A 117 17.42 -21.65 -19.89
C GLY A 117 16.83 -21.85 -18.50
N LEU A 118 15.63 -22.41 -18.44
CA LEU A 118 14.89 -22.66 -17.19
C LEU A 118 14.43 -24.11 -17.12
N THR A 119 14.42 -24.66 -15.91
CA THR A 119 13.79 -25.95 -15.65
C THR A 119 12.26 -25.83 -15.73
N GLU A 120 11.58 -26.96 -15.86
CA GLU A 120 10.11 -27.02 -15.84
C GLU A 120 9.54 -26.47 -14.52
N ASP A 121 10.17 -26.83 -13.38
CA ASP A 121 9.78 -26.31 -12.08
C ASP A 121 9.94 -24.78 -11.97
N GLU A 122 11.04 -24.23 -12.50
CA GLU A 122 11.26 -22.79 -12.52
C GLU A 122 10.20 -22.05 -13.35
N ARG A 123 9.84 -22.60 -14.52
CA ARG A 123 8.76 -22.04 -15.36
C ARG A 123 7.43 -22.10 -14.62
N LYS A 124 7.11 -23.25 -13.99
CA LYS A 124 5.90 -23.43 -13.21
C LYS A 124 5.82 -22.44 -12.03
N ILE A 125 6.92 -22.18 -11.33
CA ILE A 125 6.98 -21.18 -10.25
C ILE A 125 6.59 -19.80 -10.78
N VAL A 126 7.17 -19.36 -11.90
CA VAL A 126 6.88 -18.05 -12.49
C VAL A 126 5.42 -17.95 -12.91
N GLU A 127 4.92 -18.89 -13.68
CA GLU A 127 3.54 -18.90 -14.17
C GLU A 127 2.52 -18.91 -13.01
N THR A 128 2.76 -19.75 -12.00
CA THR A 128 1.84 -19.87 -10.84
C THR A 128 1.84 -18.59 -10.00
N ASN A 129 3.01 -17.95 -9.82
CA ASN A 129 3.08 -16.68 -9.11
C ASN A 129 2.39 -15.56 -9.89
N LEU A 130 2.64 -15.43 -11.20
CA LEU A 130 1.95 -14.44 -12.03
C LEU A 130 0.42 -14.65 -12.00
N GLY A 131 -0.04 -15.90 -12.05
CA GLY A 131 -1.46 -16.23 -11.94
C GLY A 131 -2.04 -15.92 -10.56
N PHE A 132 -1.29 -16.13 -9.48
CA PHE A 132 -1.72 -15.76 -8.15
C PHE A 132 -1.82 -14.24 -7.98
N PHE A 133 -0.76 -13.51 -8.26
CA PHE A 133 -0.70 -12.07 -8.04
C PHE A 133 -1.69 -11.29 -8.91
N SER A 134 -1.85 -11.66 -10.18
CA SER A 134 -2.83 -11.01 -11.08
C SER A 134 -4.26 -11.05 -10.54
N THR A 135 -4.62 -12.14 -9.83
CA THR A 135 -5.92 -12.26 -9.18
C THR A 135 -5.95 -11.54 -7.84
N ALA A 136 -4.89 -11.71 -7.05
CA ALA A 136 -4.79 -11.18 -5.71
C ALA A 136 -4.91 -9.65 -5.69
N ASP A 137 -4.11 -8.93 -6.48
CA ASP A 137 -4.10 -7.47 -6.50
C ASP A 137 -5.42 -6.89 -7.03
N SER A 138 -6.10 -7.59 -7.95
CA SER A 138 -7.46 -7.22 -8.37
C SER A 138 -8.47 -7.31 -7.21
N LEU A 139 -8.35 -8.33 -6.35
CA LEU A 139 -9.18 -8.46 -5.15
C LEU A 139 -8.83 -7.38 -4.12
N VAL A 140 -7.53 -7.08 -3.96
CA VAL A 140 -7.04 -6.02 -3.08
C VAL A 140 -7.59 -4.66 -3.49
N ALA A 141 -7.42 -4.26 -4.74
CA ALA A 141 -7.92 -2.98 -5.27
C ALA A 141 -9.43 -2.84 -5.06
N ASN A 142 -10.20 -3.88 -5.36
CA ASN A 142 -11.64 -3.88 -5.13
C ASN A 142 -11.99 -3.74 -3.64
N ASN A 143 -11.31 -4.47 -2.76
CA ASN A 143 -11.54 -4.40 -1.33
C ASN A 143 -11.25 -3.00 -0.77
N LEU A 144 -10.14 -2.39 -1.18
CA LEU A 144 -9.77 -1.03 -0.77
C LEU A 144 -10.86 -0.02 -1.11
N VAL A 145 -11.26 0.01 -2.38
CA VAL A 145 -12.17 1.04 -2.91
C VAL A 145 -13.62 0.80 -2.46
N LEU A 146 -14.10 -0.44 -2.53
CA LEU A 146 -15.52 -0.76 -2.30
C LEU A 146 -15.84 -1.05 -0.83
N ALA A 147 -14.85 -1.43 -0.03
CA ALA A 147 -15.06 -1.85 1.34
C ALA A 147 -14.31 -0.96 2.36
N VAL A 148 -12.99 -1.05 2.43
CA VAL A 148 -12.19 -0.39 3.48
C VAL A 148 -12.37 1.13 3.46
N TYR A 149 -12.29 1.76 2.29
CA TYR A 149 -12.42 3.22 2.13
C TYR A 149 -13.73 3.79 2.69
N LYS A 150 -14.81 3.00 2.65
CA LYS A 150 -16.12 3.40 3.19
C LYS A 150 -16.08 3.57 4.72
N HIS A 151 -15.32 2.71 5.40
CA HIS A 151 -15.29 2.65 6.86
C HIS A 151 -14.16 3.46 7.49
N ILE A 152 -13.07 3.69 6.77
CA ILE A 152 -11.98 4.57 7.18
C ILE A 152 -12.26 5.98 6.67
N THR A 153 -12.76 6.86 7.54
CA THR A 153 -13.28 8.19 7.15
C THR A 153 -12.30 9.32 7.35
N ASN A 154 -11.20 9.09 8.05
CA ASN A 154 -10.18 10.11 8.29
C ASN A 154 -9.49 10.53 6.96
N PRO A 155 -9.34 11.82 6.69
CA PRO A 155 -8.80 12.31 5.42
C PRO A 155 -7.40 11.80 5.09
N GLU A 156 -6.47 11.79 6.03
CA GLU A 156 -5.08 11.38 5.82
C GLU A 156 -5.01 9.87 5.49
N CYS A 157 -5.78 9.05 6.19
CA CYS A 157 -5.88 7.63 5.89
C CYS A 157 -6.52 7.40 4.52
N ARG A 158 -7.53 8.17 4.14
CA ARG A 158 -8.16 8.09 2.81
C ARG A 158 -7.21 8.47 1.69
N GLN A 159 -6.35 9.47 1.90
CA GLN A 159 -5.30 9.81 0.92
C GLN A 159 -4.39 8.62 0.67
N TYR A 160 -3.96 7.94 1.74
CA TYR A 160 -3.13 6.76 1.60
C TYR A 160 -3.87 5.60 0.91
N LEU A 161 -5.12 5.30 1.28
CA LEU A 161 -5.91 4.24 0.65
C LEU A 161 -6.09 4.46 -0.86
N LEU A 162 -6.27 5.71 -1.30
CA LEU A 162 -6.33 6.05 -2.73
C LEU A 162 -4.97 5.84 -3.40
N ARG A 163 -3.88 6.18 -2.72
CA ARG A 163 -2.53 5.92 -3.22
C ARG A 163 -2.27 4.42 -3.33
N GLN A 164 -2.60 3.63 -2.32
CA GLN A 164 -2.50 2.18 -2.34
C GLN A 164 -3.30 1.59 -3.51
N ALA A 165 -4.55 2.00 -3.68
CA ALA A 165 -5.37 1.51 -4.80
C ALA A 165 -4.76 1.85 -6.18
N PHE A 166 -4.05 2.96 -6.31
CA PHE A 166 -3.31 3.29 -7.52
C PHE A 166 -2.09 2.37 -7.71
N GLU A 167 -1.35 2.07 -6.64
CA GLU A 167 -0.21 1.15 -6.69
C GLU A 167 -0.65 -0.26 -7.11
N GLU A 168 -1.79 -0.75 -6.63
CA GLU A 168 -2.37 -2.03 -7.06
C GLU A 168 -2.66 -2.07 -8.58
N ALA A 169 -3.06 -0.95 -9.15
CA ALA A 169 -3.23 -0.86 -10.61
C ALA A 169 -1.88 -0.95 -11.36
N ILE A 170 -0.81 -0.37 -10.80
CA ILE A 170 0.55 -0.50 -11.35
C ILE A 170 1.04 -1.96 -11.21
N HIS A 171 0.77 -2.63 -10.08
CA HIS A 171 1.13 -4.04 -9.88
C HIS A 171 0.42 -4.93 -10.90
N THR A 172 -0.87 -4.78 -11.10
CA THR A 172 -1.63 -5.51 -12.13
C THR A 172 -1.05 -5.28 -13.53
N HIS A 173 -0.64 -4.04 -13.84
CA HIS A 173 0.04 -3.72 -15.09
C HIS A 173 1.41 -4.42 -15.19
N ALA A 174 2.18 -4.46 -14.11
CA ALA A 174 3.47 -5.15 -14.08
C ALA A 174 3.34 -6.66 -14.37
N TYR A 175 2.34 -7.32 -13.81
CA TYR A 175 2.10 -8.75 -14.11
C TYR A 175 1.68 -8.95 -15.56
N THR A 176 0.79 -8.10 -16.07
CA THR A 176 0.40 -8.13 -17.48
C THR A 176 1.61 -7.92 -18.39
N TYR A 177 2.46 -6.96 -18.07
CA TYR A 177 3.70 -6.71 -18.81
C TYR A 177 4.68 -7.90 -18.78
N CYS A 178 4.81 -8.57 -17.62
CA CYS A 178 5.59 -9.80 -17.52
C CYS A 178 5.01 -10.93 -18.39
N VAL A 179 3.69 -11.16 -18.32
CA VAL A 179 2.99 -12.20 -19.09
C VAL A 179 3.18 -11.99 -20.59
N GLN A 180 2.95 -10.77 -21.06
CA GLN A 180 3.10 -10.39 -22.47
C GLN A 180 4.56 -10.47 -22.94
N SER A 181 5.49 -9.97 -22.15
CA SER A 181 6.93 -9.98 -22.49
C SER A 181 7.46 -11.41 -22.63
N LEU A 182 7.05 -12.32 -21.77
CA LEU A 182 7.44 -13.73 -21.81
C LEU A 182 6.65 -14.56 -22.85
N GLY A 183 5.64 -13.97 -23.50
CA GLY A 183 4.79 -14.65 -24.50
C GLY A 183 3.93 -15.76 -23.89
N LEU A 184 3.49 -15.57 -22.64
CA LEU A 184 2.60 -16.50 -21.95
C LEU A 184 1.14 -16.33 -22.42
N ASP A 185 0.37 -17.40 -22.33
CA ASP A 185 -1.08 -17.35 -22.58
C ASP A 185 -1.79 -16.61 -21.45
N GLU A 186 -2.22 -15.38 -21.73
CA GLU A 186 -2.90 -14.51 -20.78
C GLU A 186 -4.15 -15.17 -20.20
N SER A 187 -4.96 -15.83 -21.06
CA SER A 187 -6.18 -16.50 -20.60
C SER A 187 -5.87 -17.62 -19.61
N ARG A 188 -4.82 -18.40 -19.85
CA ARG A 188 -4.38 -19.46 -18.95
C ARG A 188 -3.85 -18.89 -17.63
N ILE A 189 -2.99 -17.88 -17.69
CA ILE A 189 -2.39 -17.28 -16.48
C ILE A 189 -3.48 -16.64 -15.60
N PHE A 190 -4.33 -15.82 -16.18
CA PHE A 190 -5.35 -15.10 -15.40
C PHE A 190 -6.53 -15.97 -14.92
N ASN A 191 -6.67 -17.19 -15.44
CA ASN A 191 -7.63 -18.16 -14.95
C ASN A 191 -7.06 -19.20 -13.95
N MET A 192 -5.76 -19.14 -13.60
CA MET A 192 -5.14 -20.09 -12.69
C MET A 192 -5.79 -20.15 -11.31
N TYR A 193 -6.43 -19.08 -10.86
CA TYR A 193 -7.19 -19.07 -9.60
C TYR A 193 -8.36 -20.07 -9.59
N ARG A 194 -8.81 -20.54 -10.77
CA ARG A 194 -9.87 -21.55 -10.91
C ARG A 194 -9.30 -22.97 -11.07
N GLU A 195 -8.10 -23.09 -11.63
CA GLU A 195 -7.53 -24.35 -12.07
C GLU A 195 -6.47 -24.91 -11.12
N ILE A 196 -5.71 -24.01 -10.47
CA ILE A 196 -4.62 -24.37 -9.57
C ILE A 196 -5.12 -24.39 -8.12
N PRO A 197 -5.24 -25.55 -7.47
CA PRO A 197 -5.83 -25.66 -6.12
C PRO A 197 -5.18 -24.74 -5.10
N ALA A 198 -3.84 -24.58 -5.13
CA ALA A 198 -3.13 -23.71 -4.20
C ALA A 198 -3.47 -22.23 -4.37
N VAL A 199 -3.76 -21.78 -5.60
CA VAL A 199 -4.20 -20.40 -5.90
C VAL A 199 -5.67 -20.24 -5.53
N ALA A 200 -6.51 -21.20 -5.94
CA ALA A 200 -7.94 -21.22 -5.64
C ALA A 200 -8.21 -21.13 -4.13
N THR A 201 -7.54 -21.97 -3.33
CA THR A 201 -7.70 -21.99 -1.86
C THR A 201 -7.36 -20.65 -1.21
N LYS A 202 -6.33 -19.96 -1.68
CA LYS A 202 -5.99 -18.61 -1.17
C LYS A 202 -7.06 -17.57 -1.51
N ALA A 203 -7.56 -17.60 -2.75
CA ALA A 203 -8.63 -16.71 -3.19
C ALA A 203 -9.94 -16.99 -2.42
N GLU A 204 -10.33 -18.25 -2.27
CA GLU A 204 -11.49 -18.68 -1.49
C GLU A 204 -11.40 -18.25 -0.02
N TRP A 205 -10.20 -18.33 0.56
CA TRP A 205 -9.97 -17.87 1.93
C TRP A 205 -10.15 -16.36 2.06
N ALA A 206 -9.70 -15.56 1.09
CA ALA A 206 -9.76 -14.10 1.15
C ALA A 206 -11.16 -13.52 0.88
N LEU A 207 -11.95 -14.17 0.01
CA LEU A 207 -13.27 -13.67 -0.43
C LEU A 207 -14.24 -13.31 0.70
N PRO A 208 -14.43 -14.12 1.76
CA PRO A 208 -15.36 -13.79 2.84
C PRO A 208 -15.02 -12.47 3.54
N PHE A 209 -13.75 -12.16 3.73
CA PHE A 209 -13.31 -10.92 4.39
C PHE A 209 -13.56 -9.71 3.50
N THR A 210 -13.32 -9.81 2.19
CA THR A 210 -13.59 -8.73 1.24
C THR A 210 -15.09 -8.47 1.06
N GLN A 211 -15.90 -9.51 0.99
CA GLN A 211 -17.35 -9.41 0.82
C GLN A 211 -18.06 -8.86 2.06
N SER A 212 -17.55 -9.18 3.22
CA SER A 212 -18.13 -8.81 4.51
C SER A 212 -18.26 -7.30 4.67
N LEU A 213 -17.21 -6.55 4.38
CA LEU A 213 -17.22 -5.08 4.46
C LEU A 213 -17.91 -4.41 3.27
N GLY A 214 -18.00 -5.10 2.15
CA GLY A 214 -18.68 -4.64 0.94
C GLY A 214 -20.21 -4.67 1.03
N ASP A 215 -20.79 -5.36 2.02
CA ASP A 215 -22.24 -5.41 2.23
C ASP A 215 -22.79 -3.98 2.43
N PRO A 216 -23.76 -3.52 1.60
CA PRO A 216 -24.36 -2.20 1.76
C PRO A 216 -25.02 -1.97 3.13
N ASN A 217 -25.45 -3.04 3.80
CA ASN A 217 -26.08 -2.98 5.11
C ASN A 217 -25.06 -3.02 6.26
N PHE A 218 -23.82 -3.34 6.00
CA PHE A 218 -22.79 -3.35 7.03
C PHE A 218 -22.52 -1.93 7.54
N LYS A 219 -22.64 -1.75 8.85
CA LYS A 219 -22.39 -0.47 9.54
C LYS A 219 -21.56 -0.74 10.79
N THR A 220 -20.54 0.07 10.99
CA THR A 220 -19.79 0.14 12.25
C THR A 220 -20.65 0.79 13.35
N GLY A 221 -20.22 0.69 14.61
CA GLY A 221 -20.88 1.31 15.77
C GLY A 221 -21.40 0.32 16.81
N THR A 222 -21.43 -0.99 16.52
CA THR A 222 -21.63 -2.05 17.53
C THR A 222 -20.31 -2.78 17.78
N LEU A 223 -20.16 -3.37 18.97
CA LEU A 223 -18.97 -4.16 19.32
C LEU A 223 -18.71 -5.25 18.26
N GLU A 224 -19.72 -6.00 17.90
CA GLU A 224 -19.63 -7.09 16.92
C GLU A 224 -19.17 -6.60 15.54
N ASN A 225 -19.79 -5.55 15.00
CA ASN A 225 -19.43 -5.02 13.67
C ASN A 225 -18.06 -4.34 13.69
N ASN A 226 -17.68 -3.68 14.77
CA ASN A 226 -16.36 -3.10 14.92
C ASN A 226 -15.28 -4.19 15.01
N GLN A 227 -15.53 -5.28 15.73
CA GLN A 227 -14.65 -6.46 15.76
C GLN A 227 -14.57 -7.13 14.39
N ARG A 228 -15.68 -7.20 13.63
CA ARG A 228 -15.69 -7.71 12.26
C ARG A 228 -14.81 -6.86 11.36
N LEU A 229 -14.92 -5.53 11.40
CA LEU A 229 -14.04 -4.63 10.67
C LEU A 229 -12.56 -4.88 11.03
N LEU A 230 -12.25 -4.99 12.32
CA LEU A 230 -10.88 -5.20 12.77
C LEU A 230 -10.33 -6.57 12.31
N ARG A 231 -11.15 -7.63 12.36
CA ARG A 231 -10.80 -8.96 11.82
C ARG A 231 -10.48 -8.90 10.34
N ASP A 232 -11.32 -8.23 9.57
CA ASP A 232 -11.18 -8.17 8.12
C ASP A 232 -9.95 -7.34 7.73
N LEU A 233 -9.62 -6.28 8.48
CA LEU A 233 -8.37 -5.53 8.29
C LEU A 233 -7.13 -6.37 8.63
N ILE A 234 -7.17 -7.18 9.69
CA ILE A 234 -6.07 -8.09 10.05
C ILE A 234 -5.90 -9.16 8.97
N ALA A 235 -6.99 -9.80 8.54
CA ALA A 235 -6.94 -10.81 7.48
C ALA A 235 -6.38 -10.22 6.17
N PHE A 236 -6.77 -9.01 5.83
CA PHE A 236 -6.36 -8.33 4.62
C PHE A 236 -4.90 -7.89 4.67
N TYR A 237 -4.52 -7.03 5.60
CA TYR A 237 -3.18 -6.44 5.62
C TYR A 237 -2.09 -7.38 6.14
N VAL A 238 -2.40 -8.20 7.17
CA VAL A 238 -1.36 -9.03 7.81
C VAL A 238 -1.24 -10.39 7.14
N VAL A 239 -2.37 -11.05 6.86
CA VAL A 239 -2.33 -12.41 6.30
C VAL A 239 -2.22 -12.37 4.79
N PHE A 240 -3.06 -11.60 4.10
CA PHE A 240 -3.12 -11.61 2.65
C PHE A 240 -1.94 -10.83 2.03
N GLU A 241 -1.84 -9.54 2.26
CA GLU A 241 -0.72 -8.71 1.75
C GLU A 241 0.61 -9.02 2.46
N GLY A 242 0.57 -9.40 3.74
CA GLY A 242 1.77 -9.81 4.48
C GLY A 242 2.21 -11.22 4.12
N ILE A 243 1.55 -12.25 4.66
CA ILE A 243 2.05 -13.63 4.59
C ILE A 243 1.97 -14.18 3.16
N PHE A 244 0.80 -14.08 2.49
CA PHE A 244 0.62 -14.74 1.19
C PHE A 244 1.48 -14.11 0.10
N PHE A 245 1.59 -12.79 0.07
CA PHE A 245 2.39 -12.08 -0.93
C PHE A 245 3.89 -12.33 -0.72
N TYR A 246 4.38 -12.25 0.49
CA TYR A 246 5.81 -12.44 0.77
C TYR A 246 6.31 -13.84 0.44
N VAL A 247 5.47 -14.87 0.57
CA VAL A 247 5.82 -16.23 0.10
C VAL A 247 6.04 -16.24 -1.41
N GLY A 248 5.19 -15.58 -2.18
CA GLY A 248 5.35 -15.47 -3.64
C GLY A 248 6.58 -14.64 -4.02
N PHE A 249 6.77 -13.49 -3.38
CA PHE A 249 7.94 -12.63 -3.63
C PHE A 249 9.26 -13.36 -3.42
N THR A 250 9.39 -14.13 -2.33
CA THR A 250 10.63 -14.87 -2.05
C THR A 250 10.96 -15.89 -3.15
N GLN A 251 9.97 -16.51 -3.78
CA GLN A 251 10.17 -17.44 -4.87
C GLN A 251 10.75 -16.74 -6.11
N ILE A 252 10.14 -15.66 -6.56
CA ILE A 252 10.61 -14.90 -7.73
C ILE A 252 11.97 -14.24 -7.46
N LEU A 253 12.13 -13.59 -6.31
CA LEU A 253 13.39 -12.92 -5.96
C LEU A 253 14.55 -13.91 -5.79
N SER A 254 14.28 -15.16 -5.37
CA SER A 254 15.29 -16.22 -5.32
C SER A 254 15.84 -16.59 -6.71
N MET A 255 15.02 -16.45 -7.75
CA MET A 255 15.45 -16.66 -9.14
C MET A 255 16.33 -15.49 -9.61
N GLY A 256 15.91 -14.25 -9.37
CA GLY A 256 16.73 -13.05 -9.65
C GLY A 256 18.09 -13.10 -8.97
N ARG A 257 18.17 -13.56 -7.72
CA ARG A 257 19.43 -13.76 -7.00
C ARG A 257 20.38 -14.78 -7.67
N ARG A 258 19.85 -15.67 -8.47
CA ARG A 258 20.60 -16.66 -9.28
C ARG A 258 20.84 -16.17 -10.71
N ASN A 259 20.63 -14.89 -10.99
CA ASN A 259 20.70 -14.27 -12.32
C ASN A 259 19.74 -14.92 -13.35
N LYS A 260 18.57 -15.35 -12.88
CA LYS A 260 17.50 -15.88 -13.73
C LYS A 260 16.30 -14.95 -13.65
N LEU A 261 15.75 -14.56 -14.82
CA LEU A 261 14.59 -13.66 -14.93
C LEU A 261 14.77 -12.38 -14.10
N THR A 262 15.88 -11.69 -14.34
CA THR A 262 16.27 -10.51 -13.57
C THR A 262 15.33 -9.32 -13.77
N GLY A 263 14.72 -9.18 -14.94
CA GLY A 263 13.70 -8.18 -15.23
C GLY A 263 12.42 -8.47 -14.45
N VAL A 264 11.91 -9.73 -14.49
CA VAL A 264 10.77 -10.14 -13.65
C VAL A 264 11.08 -9.89 -12.18
N ALA A 265 12.27 -10.31 -11.71
CA ALA A 265 12.67 -10.10 -10.32
C ALA A 265 12.72 -8.61 -9.95
N GLN A 266 13.13 -7.74 -10.87
CA GLN A 266 13.15 -6.29 -10.64
C GLN A 266 11.74 -5.71 -10.55
N GLN A 267 10.78 -6.15 -11.38
CA GLN A 267 9.37 -5.81 -11.21
C GLN A 267 8.90 -6.14 -9.79
N PHE A 268 9.14 -7.37 -9.36
CA PHE A 268 8.77 -7.84 -8.02
C PHE A 268 9.50 -7.13 -6.88
N GLN A 269 10.70 -6.57 -7.08
CA GLN A 269 11.36 -5.73 -6.09
C GLN A 269 10.63 -4.41 -5.86
N TYR A 270 10.14 -3.78 -6.93
CA TYR A 270 9.37 -2.55 -6.82
C TYR A 270 8.01 -2.82 -6.16
N ILE A 271 7.32 -3.88 -6.59
CA ILE A 271 6.07 -4.31 -5.98
C ILE A 271 6.26 -4.60 -4.48
N LEU A 272 7.25 -5.41 -4.10
CA LEU A 272 7.54 -5.71 -2.69
C LEU A 272 7.74 -4.45 -1.84
N ARG A 273 8.33 -3.40 -2.41
CA ARG A 273 8.55 -2.12 -1.71
C ARG A 273 7.22 -1.42 -1.44
N ASP A 274 6.31 -1.41 -2.41
CA ASP A 274 4.97 -0.87 -2.24
C ASP A 274 4.18 -1.69 -1.22
N GLU A 275 4.17 -3.01 -1.34
CA GLU A 275 3.51 -3.93 -0.42
C GLU A 275 4.01 -3.82 1.02
N SER A 276 5.32 -3.55 1.20
CA SER A 276 5.87 -3.28 2.52
C SER A 276 5.26 -2.02 3.15
N MET A 277 5.00 -1.00 2.34
CA MET A 277 4.32 0.22 2.81
C MET A 277 2.84 -0.03 3.09
N HIS A 278 2.15 -0.81 2.24
CA HIS A 278 0.75 -1.19 2.42
C HIS A 278 0.54 -1.95 3.75
N MET A 279 1.30 -3.01 3.95
CA MET A 279 1.26 -3.80 5.19
C MET A 279 1.53 -2.94 6.43
N ASN A 280 2.58 -2.10 6.40
CA ASN A 280 2.90 -1.22 7.52
C ASN A 280 1.81 -0.17 7.79
N PHE A 281 1.18 0.37 6.75
CA PHE A 281 0.02 1.25 6.91
C PHE A 281 -1.15 0.51 7.58
N GLY A 282 -1.46 -0.69 7.10
CA GLY A 282 -2.52 -1.51 7.67
C GLY A 282 -2.30 -1.85 9.14
N ILE A 283 -1.06 -2.21 9.51
CA ILE A 283 -0.68 -2.47 10.92
C ILE A 283 -0.89 -1.21 11.78
N ASP A 284 -0.52 -0.03 11.29
CA ASP A 284 -0.72 1.21 12.02
C ASP A 284 -2.20 1.57 12.17
N VAL A 285 -3.02 1.35 11.12
CA VAL A 285 -4.49 1.51 11.20
C VAL A 285 -5.08 0.55 12.22
N ILE A 286 -4.71 -0.73 12.20
CA ILE A 286 -5.16 -1.74 13.15
C ILE A 286 -4.80 -1.34 14.59
N ASN A 287 -3.56 -0.91 14.82
CA ASN A 287 -3.10 -0.48 16.12
C ASN A 287 -3.82 0.79 16.58
N GLN A 288 -4.06 1.74 15.68
CA GLN A 288 -4.80 2.96 15.99
C GLN A 288 -6.25 2.66 16.37
N ILE A 289 -6.92 1.74 15.66
CA ILE A 289 -8.27 1.29 16.02
C ILE A 289 -8.29 0.64 17.40
N LYS A 290 -7.33 -0.23 17.71
CA LYS A 290 -7.20 -0.88 19.02
C LYS A 290 -6.93 0.13 20.15
N LEU A 291 -6.14 1.15 19.87
CA LEU A 291 -5.83 2.21 20.83
C LEU A 291 -7.04 3.09 21.14
N GLU A 292 -7.82 3.44 20.13
CA GLU A 292 -9.01 4.27 20.29
C GLU A 292 -10.23 3.49 20.82
N ASN A 293 -10.24 2.16 20.66
CA ASN A 293 -11.36 1.28 21.04
C ASN A 293 -10.84 0.01 21.74
N PRO A 294 -10.28 0.13 22.95
CA PRO A 294 -9.64 -1.00 23.65
C PRO A 294 -10.61 -2.14 23.95
N GLU A 295 -11.92 -1.86 24.02
CA GLU A 295 -12.97 -2.86 24.22
C GLU A 295 -13.09 -3.87 23.07
N LEU A 296 -12.53 -3.57 21.88
CA LEU A 296 -12.54 -4.50 20.74
C LEU A 296 -11.55 -5.65 20.94
N TRP A 297 -10.42 -5.40 21.63
CA TRP A 297 -9.30 -6.33 21.74
C TRP A 297 -9.42 -7.23 22.98
N GLN A 298 -10.56 -7.92 23.13
CA GLN A 298 -10.85 -8.82 24.23
C GLN A 298 -10.12 -10.17 24.09
N PRO A 299 -9.84 -10.91 25.18
CA PRO A 299 -9.13 -12.18 25.15
C PRO A 299 -9.74 -13.22 24.20
N ASN A 300 -11.07 -13.33 24.16
CA ASN A 300 -11.77 -14.23 23.25
C ASN A 300 -11.56 -13.86 21.77
N PHE A 301 -11.54 -12.57 21.46
CA PHE A 301 -11.26 -12.10 20.10
C PHE A 301 -9.79 -12.32 19.71
N GLN A 302 -8.85 -12.14 20.66
CA GLN A 302 -7.43 -12.46 20.44
C GLN A 302 -7.23 -13.95 20.14
N GLU A 303 -7.88 -14.85 20.89
CA GLU A 303 -7.82 -16.29 20.64
C GLU A 303 -8.39 -16.67 19.26
N GLU A 304 -9.43 -15.97 18.81
CA GLU A 304 -10.00 -16.15 17.48
C GLU A 304 -9.02 -15.74 16.37
N MET A 305 -8.26 -14.66 16.57
CA MET A 305 -7.27 -14.18 15.59
C MET A 305 -6.03 -15.08 15.47
N ILE A 306 -5.76 -15.92 16.46
CA ILE A 306 -4.61 -16.84 16.45
C ILE A 306 -4.97 -18.18 15.79
N LYS A 307 -6.24 -18.54 15.76
CA LYS A 307 -6.74 -19.81 15.15
C LYS A 307 -6.91 -19.68 13.64
#